data_a9814be311cf6f7c6f0c74cc9480fd54
#
_entry.id   a9814be311cf6f7c6f0c74cc9480fd54
#
_cell.length_a   1.000
_cell.length_b   1.000
_cell.length_c   1.000
_cell.angle_alpha   90.00
_cell.angle_beta   90.00
_cell.angle_gamma   90.00
#
_symmetry.space_group_name_H-M   'P 1'
#
loop_
_entity.id
_entity.type
_entity.pdbx_description
1 polymer ?
#
loop_
_entity_poly.entity_id
_entity_poly.type
_entity_poly.pdbx_seq_one_letter_code
_entity_poly.pdbx_strand_id
1 'polypeptide(L)'
;MSAPIKVKRLNSKDSGFKETLLSSLSLPIADDAAIDAAVAKILLAVKEQGDEAVLGFTKQFDRLNANHVSELEISHKDLEQAYQSLSLEQKNALDIAAQRVRTYHEKQKIEAGCHSWEYEEADGTRLGQKVTALDRVGIYVPGGKAAYPSSVLMNAIPAKVAGVAQVIMVVPTPDGARNSLVLAAAHLAGVDRVFTIGGAQAVGALAYGTKTIPSVDKIVGPGNAYVAAAKRRVFGVVGIDMIAGPSEILVLCDGASNPDWIAMDLFSQAEHDEQAQSILLCPDAAFIEAVQASINKLLPEMPRAKVIEASLANRALLIQVKDMDEACEIANAIAAEHLEICAADPRKWAEKIRHAGAIFMGNYTSEALGDYCAGPNHVLPTARTARFSSPLGVYDFIKRSSMIEVSEAGAQTLGSVASILAHGEGLQAHARAAEMRLKK
;
A
#
# COMPACT_ATOMS: atom_id res chain seq x y z
N MET A 1 -10.11 -24.62 -28.43
CA MET A 1 -10.73 -23.46 -27.77
C MET A 1 -11.15 -23.94 -26.39
N SER A 2 -10.72 -23.26 -25.32
CA SER A 2 -11.22 -23.54 -23.97
C SER A 2 -12.73 -23.28 -23.91
N ALA A 3 -13.44 -24.00 -23.04
CA ALA A 3 -14.86 -23.75 -22.82
C ALA A 3 -15.06 -22.30 -22.34
N PRO A 4 -16.17 -21.64 -22.70
CA PRO A 4 -16.43 -20.28 -22.26
C PRO A 4 -16.50 -20.24 -20.73
N ILE A 5 -15.79 -19.29 -20.12
CA ILE A 5 -15.83 -19.08 -18.67
C ILE A 5 -17.17 -18.47 -18.28
N LYS A 6 -17.72 -18.89 -17.15
CA LYS A 6 -18.92 -18.29 -16.58
C LYS A 6 -18.58 -17.67 -15.24
N VAL A 7 -18.54 -16.35 -15.18
CA VAL A 7 -18.33 -15.60 -13.93
C VAL A 7 -19.56 -15.74 -13.03
N LYS A 8 -19.36 -15.83 -11.73
CA LYS A 8 -20.43 -15.94 -10.74
C LYS A 8 -21.34 -14.71 -10.77
N ARG A 9 -22.64 -14.94 -10.82
CA ARG A 9 -23.67 -13.90 -10.85
C ARG A 9 -24.36 -13.76 -9.51
N LEU A 10 -24.63 -12.53 -9.10
CA LEU A 10 -25.48 -12.20 -7.96
C LEU A 10 -26.51 -11.14 -8.36
N ASN A 11 -27.63 -11.12 -7.63
CA ASN A 11 -28.62 -10.05 -7.75
C ASN A 11 -28.91 -9.51 -6.34
N SER A 12 -28.89 -8.19 -6.18
CA SER A 12 -29.12 -7.56 -4.86
C SER A 12 -30.51 -7.82 -4.28
N LYS A 13 -31.46 -8.21 -5.14
CA LYS A 13 -32.84 -8.59 -4.72
C LYS A 13 -32.96 -10.01 -4.19
N ASP A 14 -31.95 -10.85 -4.35
CA ASP A 14 -32.01 -12.24 -3.92
C ASP A 14 -31.99 -12.35 -2.39
N SER A 15 -32.75 -13.27 -1.87
CA SER A 15 -32.71 -13.60 -0.44
C SER A 15 -31.34 -14.14 -0.09
N GLY A 16 -30.68 -13.62 0.98
CA GLY A 16 -29.33 -14.01 1.37
C GLY A 16 -28.20 -13.36 0.56
N PHE A 17 -28.49 -12.33 -0.25
CA PHE A 17 -27.49 -11.62 -1.04
C PHE A 17 -26.30 -11.11 -0.19
N LYS A 18 -26.60 -10.47 0.97
CA LYS A 18 -25.55 -9.90 1.83
C LYS A 18 -24.60 -10.95 2.39
N GLU A 19 -25.15 -12.07 2.84
CA GLU A 19 -24.37 -13.21 3.36
C GLU A 19 -23.49 -13.81 2.25
N THR A 20 -24.06 -13.99 1.05
CA THR A 20 -23.36 -14.52 -0.11
C THR A 20 -22.25 -13.59 -0.58
N LEU A 21 -22.51 -12.26 -0.59
CA LEU A 21 -21.50 -11.27 -0.90
C LEU A 21 -20.35 -11.32 0.11
N LEU A 22 -20.65 -11.22 1.40
CA LEU A 22 -19.63 -11.22 2.45
C LEU A 22 -18.79 -12.51 2.45
N SER A 23 -19.40 -13.68 2.22
CA SER A 23 -18.66 -14.93 2.10
C SER A 23 -17.74 -14.95 0.87
N SER A 24 -18.16 -14.33 -0.24
CA SER A 24 -17.36 -14.23 -1.47
C SER A 24 -16.20 -13.24 -1.35
N LEU A 25 -16.29 -12.25 -0.44
CA LEU A 25 -15.20 -11.30 -0.14
C LEU A 25 -14.17 -11.89 0.83
N SER A 26 -14.53 -12.94 1.58
CA SER A 26 -13.61 -13.56 2.53
C SER A 26 -12.46 -14.21 1.79
N LEU A 27 -11.24 -13.93 2.23
CA LEU A 27 -10.07 -14.65 1.74
C LEU A 27 -10.10 -16.08 2.30
N PRO A 28 -9.72 -17.11 1.51
CA PRO A 28 -9.47 -18.42 2.06
C PRO A 28 -8.46 -18.30 3.20
N ILE A 29 -8.74 -18.89 4.35
CA ILE A 29 -7.76 -19.03 5.42
C ILE A 29 -6.71 -19.99 4.87
N ALA A 30 -5.70 -19.44 4.20
CA ALA A 30 -4.53 -20.21 3.82
C ALA A 30 -3.87 -20.73 5.10
N ASP A 31 -2.94 -21.67 4.95
CA ASP A 31 -2.16 -22.28 6.03
C ASP A 31 -1.28 -21.26 6.76
N ASP A 32 -1.94 -20.21 7.31
CA ASP A 32 -1.34 -19.07 7.99
C ASP A 32 -0.41 -19.52 9.12
N ALA A 33 -0.75 -20.66 9.77
CA ALA A 33 0.05 -21.18 10.86
C ALA A 33 1.42 -21.72 10.41
N ALA A 34 1.48 -22.42 9.27
CA ALA A 34 2.75 -22.95 8.74
C ALA A 34 3.66 -21.82 8.24
N ILE A 35 3.08 -20.85 7.51
CA ILE A 35 3.80 -19.66 7.06
C ILE A 35 4.32 -18.87 8.27
N ASP A 36 3.45 -18.65 9.25
CA ASP A 36 3.79 -17.88 10.43
C ASP A 36 4.91 -18.53 11.27
N ALA A 37 4.88 -19.86 11.42
CA ALA A 37 5.93 -20.61 12.09
C ALA A 37 7.28 -20.56 11.33
N ALA A 38 7.24 -20.67 10.00
CA ALA A 38 8.43 -20.55 9.16
C ALA A 38 9.04 -19.14 9.25
N VAL A 39 8.21 -18.11 9.15
CA VAL A 39 8.63 -16.71 9.27
C VAL A 39 9.21 -16.40 10.63
N ALA A 40 8.63 -16.94 11.73
CA ALA A 40 9.15 -16.76 13.07
C ALA A 40 10.60 -17.27 13.19
N LYS A 41 10.90 -18.45 12.62
CA LYS A 41 12.25 -19.03 12.61
C LYS A 41 13.23 -18.17 11.82
N ILE A 42 12.82 -17.67 10.63
CA ILE A 42 13.64 -16.82 9.78
C ILE A 42 13.98 -15.52 10.50
N LEU A 43 12.97 -14.85 11.07
CA LEU A 43 13.16 -13.58 11.78
C LEU A 43 14.07 -13.73 13.00
N LEU A 44 13.91 -14.82 13.77
CA LEU A 44 14.77 -15.12 14.91
C LEU A 44 16.23 -15.33 14.46
N ALA A 45 16.47 -16.13 13.43
CA ALA A 45 17.79 -16.36 12.89
C ALA A 45 18.45 -15.05 12.42
N VAL A 46 17.72 -14.18 11.70
CA VAL A 46 18.26 -12.87 11.28
C VAL A 46 18.59 -12.00 12.47
N LYS A 47 17.75 -11.99 13.52
CA LYS A 47 17.98 -11.22 14.74
C LYS A 47 19.25 -11.69 15.50
N GLU A 48 19.51 -12.99 15.54
CA GLU A 48 20.61 -13.59 16.29
C GLU A 48 21.93 -13.65 15.50
N GLN A 49 21.86 -13.93 14.19
CA GLN A 49 23.03 -14.21 13.35
C GLN A 49 23.31 -13.10 12.30
N GLY A 50 22.39 -12.14 12.14
CA GLY A 50 22.59 -10.98 11.26
C GLY A 50 22.90 -11.37 9.82
N ASP A 51 24.01 -10.88 9.30
CA ASP A 51 24.45 -11.09 7.91
C ASP A 51 24.55 -12.57 7.50
N GLU A 52 24.97 -13.46 8.42
CA GLU A 52 25.10 -14.89 8.16
C GLU A 52 23.75 -15.52 7.82
N ALA A 53 22.72 -15.23 8.60
CA ALA A 53 21.36 -15.71 8.34
C ALA A 53 20.81 -15.15 7.02
N VAL A 54 21.02 -13.85 6.74
CA VAL A 54 20.60 -13.22 5.48
C VAL A 54 21.22 -13.93 4.29
N LEU A 55 22.53 -14.19 4.31
CA LEU A 55 23.24 -14.92 3.24
C LEU A 55 22.70 -16.33 3.07
N GLY A 56 22.52 -17.07 4.17
CA GLY A 56 22.01 -18.45 4.18
C GLY A 56 20.64 -18.54 3.51
N PHE A 57 19.70 -17.68 3.89
CA PHE A 57 18.35 -17.67 3.32
C PHE A 57 18.33 -17.15 1.87
N THR A 58 19.15 -16.15 1.52
CA THR A 58 19.28 -15.66 0.15
C THR A 58 19.82 -16.76 -0.78
N LYS A 59 20.81 -17.52 -0.33
CA LYS A 59 21.29 -18.70 -1.07
C LYS A 59 20.19 -19.75 -1.22
N GLN A 60 19.42 -20.02 -0.16
CA GLN A 60 18.39 -21.05 -0.17
C GLN A 60 17.18 -20.67 -1.06
N PHE A 61 16.68 -19.45 -0.96
CA PHE A 61 15.43 -19.05 -1.61
C PHE A 61 15.64 -18.37 -2.96
N ASP A 62 16.68 -17.56 -3.09
CA ASP A 62 16.96 -16.82 -4.32
C ASP A 62 18.04 -17.51 -5.18
N ARG A 63 18.67 -18.59 -4.68
CA ARG A 63 19.78 -19.31 -5.34
C ARG A 63 20.94 -18.39 -5.71
N LEU A 64 21.11 -17.33 -4.95
CA LEU A 64 22.14 -16.32 -5.14
C LEU A 64 23.28 -16.59 -4.14
N ASN A 65 24.47 -16.88 -4.68
CA ASN A 65 25.65 -17.12 -3.86
C ASN A 65 26.45 -15.82 -3.70
N ALA A 66 26.69 -15.44 -2.44
CA ALA A 66 27.58 -14.34 -2.07
C ALA A 66 28.36 -14.74 -0.80
N ASN A 67 29.58 -14.25 -0.65
CA ASN A 67 30.40 -14.49 0.53
C ASN A 67 30.10 -13.44 1.63
N HIS A 68 29.70 -12.25 1.23
CA HIS A 68 29.36 -11.13 2.11
C HIS A 68 28.09 -10.44 1.65
N VAL A 69 27.29 -9.93 2.60
CA VAL A 69 26.05 -9.19 2.27
C VAL A 69 26.33 -7.93 1.44
N SER A 70 27.52 -7.33 1.59
CA SER A 70 27.93 -6.18 0.79
C SER A 70 28.06 -6.50 -0.72
N GLU A 71 28.24 -7.76 -1.12
CA GLU A 71 28.22 -8.19 -2.52
C GLU A 71 26.82 -8.18 -3.13
N LEU A 72 25.78 -8.19 -2.28
CA LEU A 72 24.36 -8.10 -2.66
C LEU A 72 23.88 -6.65 -2.80
N GLU A 73 24.73 -5.67 -2.48
CA GLU A 73 24.41 -4.25 -2.64
C GLU A 73 24.68 -3.80 -4.08
N ILE A 74 23.72 -3.09 -4.67
CA ILE A 74 23.84 -2.48 -5.98
C ILE A 74 24.43 -1.08 -5.81
N SER A 75 25.50 -0.76 -6.51
CA SER A 75 26.12 0.56 -6.45
C SER A 75 25.28 1.64 -7.15
N HIS A 76 25.42 2.90 -6.73
CA HIS A 76 24.79 4.03 -7.42
C HIS A 76 25.18 4.12 -8.90
N LYS A 77 26.42 3.74 -9.24
CA LYS A 77 26.88 3.68 -10.61
C LYS A 77 26.10 2.64 -11.42
N ASP A 78 25.81 1.47 -10.84
CA ASP A 78 25.01 0.44 -11.51
C ASP A 78 23.56 0.88 -11.70
N LEU A 79 22.98 1.60 -10.73
CA LEU A 79 21.65 2.19 -10.85
C LEU A 79 21.59 3.23 -11.98
N GLU A 80 22.55 4.13 -12.05
CA GLU A 80 22.68 5.12 -13.12
C GLU A 80 22.87 4.44 -14.47
N GLN A 81 23.73 3.43 -14.55
CA GLN A 81 23.97 2.67 -15.77
C GLN A 81 22.71 1.94 -16.23
N ALA A 82 21.91 1.39 -15.31
CA ALA A 82 20.63 0.78 -15.63
C ALA A 82 19.69 1.80 -16.27
N TYR A 83 19.58 3.02 -15.72
CA TYR A 83 18.78 4.10 -16.32
C TYR A 83 19.32 4.48 -17.70
N GLN A 84 20.65 4.64 -17.86
CA GLN A 84 21.24 4.99 -19.16
C GLN A 84 21.05 3.90 -20.23
N SER A 85 20.91 2.63 -19.83
CA SER A 85 20.71 1.51 -20.76
C SER A 85 19.29 1.40 -21.32
N LEU A 86 18.31 2.10 -20.76
CA LEU A 86 16.93 2.08 -21.24
C LEU A 86 16.79 2.72 -22.61
N SER A 87 15.81 2.27 -23.39
CA SER A 87 15.40 2.96 -24.61
C SER A 87 14.90 4.38 -24.31
N LEU A 88 14.94 5.27 -25.31
CA LEU A 88 14.41 6.64 -25.14
C LEU A 88 12.93 6.64 -24.73
N GLU A 89 12.15 5.73 -25.29
CA GLU A 89 10.72 5.56 -24.97
C GLU A 89 10.52 5.16 -23.51
N GLN A 90 11.28 4.18 -23.01
CA GLN A 90 11.24 3.74 -21.62
C GLN A 90 11.68 4.84 -20.65
N LYS A 91 12.74 5.60 -20.99
CA LYS A 91 13.19 6.75 -20.19
C LYS A 91 12.08 7.79 -20.07
N ASN A 92 11.52 8.21 -21.21
CA ASN A 92 10.48 9.22 -21.25
C ASN A 92 9.25 8.78 -20.44
N ALA A 93 8.82 7.53 -20.55
CA ALA A 93 7.69 7.01 -19.79
C ALA A 93 7.98 7.00 -18.28
N LEU A 94 9.17 6.56 -17.87
CA LEU A 94 9.56 6.50 -16.48
C LEU A 94 9.73 7.90 -15.87
N ASP A 95 10.30 8.84 -16.61
CA ASP A 95 10.47 10.24 -16.20
C ASP A 95 9.12 10.94 -16.00
N ILE A 96 8.18 10.75 -16.93
CA ILE A 96 6.81 11.29 -16.81
C ILE A 96 6.13 10.71 -15.58
N ALA A 97 6.18 9.40 -15.38
CA ALA A 97 5.58 8.75 -14.22
C ALA A 97 6.18 9.28 -12.90
N ALA A 98 7.51 9.31 -12.79
CA ALA A 98 8.20 9.81 -11.61
C ALA A 98 7.86 11.28 -11.31
N GLN A 99 7.81 12.14 -12.34
CA GLN A 99 7.48 13.54 -12.17
C GLN A 99 6.03 13.72 -11.69
N ARG A 100 5.06 12.98 -12.25
CA ARG A 100 3.67 13.06 -11.83
C ARG A 100 3.47 12.57 -10.39
N VAL A 101 4.12 11.45 -10.02
CA VAL A 101 4.12 10.95 -8.64
C VAL A 101 4.70 11.99 -7.69
N ARG A 102 5.83 12.62 -8.05
CA ARG A 102 6.46 13.67 -7.24
C ARG A 102 5.54 14.87 -7.06
N THR A 103 5.01 15.40 -8.15
CA THR A 103 4.11 16.58 -8.13
C THR A 103 2.89 16.33 -7.24
N TYR A 104 2.28 15.15 -7.36
CA TYR A 104 1.14 14.78 -6.53
C TYR A 104 1.50 14.76 -5.03
N HIS A 105 2.60 14.12 -4.68
CA HIS A 105 3.01 13.99 -3.28
C HIS A 105 3.55 15.30 -2.69
N GLU A 106 4.16 16.17 -3.49
CA GLU A 106 4.50 17.54 -3.07
C GLU A 106 3.24 18.34 -2.74
N LYS A 107 2.20 18.25 -3.59
CA LYS A 107 0.89 18.83 -3.30
C LYS A 107 0.27 18.22 -2.06
N GLN A 108 0.30 16.89 -1.92
CA GLN A 108 -0.20 16.19 -0.73
C GLN A 108 0.49 16.65 0.56
N LYS A 109 1.81 16.87 0.54
CA LYS A 109 2.57 17.36 1.69
C LYS A 109 2.03 18.70 2.21
N ILE A 110 1.65 19.59 1.31
CA ILE A 110 1.11 20.91 1.64
C ILE A 110 -0.32 20.79 2.17
N GLU A 111 -1.19 20.14 1.40
CA GLU A 111 -2.64 20.10 1.66
C GLU A 111 -3.03 19.19 2.83
N ALA A 112 -2.26 18.12 3.08
CA ALA A 112 -2.52 17.21 4.19
C ALA A 112 -1.97 17.67 5.55
N GLY A 113 -1.52 18.92 5.67
CA GLY A 113 -1.03 19.46 6.93
C GLY A 113 0.25 18.76 7.43
N CYS A 114 1.14 18.36 6.52
CA CYS A 114 2.41 17.71 6.88
C CYS A 114 3.48 18.74 7.30
N HIS A 115 3.10 19.76 8.09
CA HIS A 115 3.96 20.82 8.59
C HIS A 115 3.74 21.07 10.08
N SER A 116 4.74 21.64 10.75
CA SER A 116 4.64 22.06 12.15
C SER A 116 3.77 23.30 12.28
N TRP A 117 3.08 23.43 13.40
CA TRP A 117 2.28 24.59 13.74
C TRP A 117 2.25 24.81 15.24
N GLU A 118 2.02 26.05 15.66
CA GLU A 118 1.81 26.43 17.05
C GLU A 118 0.82 27.59 17.17
N TYR A 119 0.23 27.76 18.33
CA TYR A 119 -0.58 28.91 18.71
C TYR A 119 -0.35 29.26 20.17
N GLU A 120 -0.67 30.48 20.54
CA GLU A 120 -0.54 31.02 21.89
C GLU A 120 -1.93 31.33 22.48
N GLU A 121 -2.15 30.91 23.71
CA GLU A 121 -3.36 31.23 24.47
C GLU A 121 -3.22 32.58 25.18
N ALA A 122 -4.34 33.10 25.71
CA ALA A 122 -4.39 34.44 26.34
C ALA A 122 -3.48 34.57 27.57
N ASP A 123 -3.13 33.47 28.23
CA ASP A 123 -2.23 33.42 29.38
C ASP A 123 -0.75 33.27 28.98
N GLY A 124 -0.43 33.28 27.67
CA GLY A 124 0.91 33.09 27.13
C GLY A 124 1.34 31.60 27.03
N THR A 125 0.45 30.66 27.30
CA THR A 125 0.72 29.24 27.06
C THR A 125 0.77 28.97 25.57
N ARG A 126 1.82 28.27 25.09
CA ARG A 126 2.00 27.87 23.69
C ARG A 126 1.77 26.39 23.51
N LEU A 127 0.92 26.08 22.57
CA LEU A 127 0.62 24.70 22.18
C LEU A 127 0.89 24.52 20.69
N GLY A 128 1.42 23.36 20.32
CA GLY A 128 1.74 23.12 18.92
C GLY A 128 2.01 21.66 18.60
N GLN A 129 2.37 21.45 17.36
CA GLN A 129 2.74 20.13 16.85
C GLN A 129 4.00 20.25 15.99
N LYS A 130 5.05 19.52 16.36
CA LYS A 130 6.27 19.40 15.59
C LYS A 130 6.14 18.22 14.63
N VAL A 131 6.30 18.46 13.34
CA VAL A 131 6.33 17.44 12.32
C VAL A 131 7.77 17.19 11.89
N THR A 132 8.20 15.93 11.90
CA THR A 132 9.54 15.51 11.47
C THR A 132 9.43 14.30 10.56
N ALA A 133 10.26 14.23 9.52
CA ALA A 133 10.41 13.01 8.73
C ALA A 133 10.98 11.87 9.59
N LEU A 134 10.76 10.64 9.15
CA LEU A 134 11.48 9.47 9.64
C LEU A 134 12.95 9.56 9.19
N ASP A 135 13.87 8.99 9.97
CA ASP A 135 15.29 9.04 9.63
C ASP A 135 15.63 8.06 8.50
N ARG A 136 15.11 6.82 8.60
CA ARG A 136 15.34 5.76 7.63
C ARG A 136 14.08 4.98 7.31
N VAL A 137 13.90 4.64 6.04
CA VAL A 137 12.77 3.83 5.55
C VAL A 137 13.28 2.69 4.69
N GLY A 138 12.76 1.50 4.94
CA GLY A 138 12.95 0.33 4.09
C GLY A 138 11.80 0.20 3.10
N ILE A 139 12.11 0.04 1.81
CA ILE A 139 11.10 -0.27 0.80
C ILE A 139 11.31 -1.69 0.29
N TYR A 140 10.25 -2.49 0.35
CA TYR A 140 10.23 -3.83 -0.22
C TYR A 140 9.63 -3.77 -1.61
N VAL A 141 10.39 -4.17 -2.61
CA VAL A 141 9.94 -4.26 -4.01
C VAL A 141 9.83 -5.73 -4.38
N PRO A 142 8.65 -6.23 -4.79
CA PRO A 142 8.53 -7.61 -5.24
C PRO A 142 9.43 -7.90 -6.44
N GLY A 143 9.89 -9.13 -6.53
CA GLY A 143 10.68 -9.62 -7.67
C GLY A 143 10.25 -11.05 -8.03
N GLY A 144 10.71 -11.53 -9.17
CA GLY A 144 10.50 -12.90 -9.67
C GLY A 144 9.52 -12.99 -10.82
N LYS A 145 8.19 -13.04 -10.60
CA LYS A 145 7.20 -13.25 -11.68
C LYS A 145 7.00 -12.03 -12.59
N ALA A 146 7.15 -10.82 -12.05
CA ALA A 146 7.05 -9.55 -12.79
C ALA A 146 8.03 -8.51 -12.22
N ALA A 147 8.32 -7.49 -13.01
CA ALA A 147 9.08 -6.32 -12.59
C ALA A 147 8.11 -5.21 -12.17
N TYR A 148 8.41 -4.53 -11.07
CA TYR A 148 7.54 -3.49 -10.52
C TYR A 148 8.29 -2.15 -10.37
N PRO A 149 8.70 -1.48 -11.46
CA PRO A 149 9.32 -0.16 -11.39
C PRO A 149 8.38 0.89 -10.79
N SER A 150 7.06 0.77 -11.02
CA SER A 150 6.04 1.62 -10.38
C SER A 150 6.08 1.51 -8.86
N SER A 151 6.22 0.30 -8.30
CA SER A 151 6.34 0.12 -6.85
C SER A 151 7.56 0.81 -6.27
N VAL A 152 8.66 0.92 -7.02
CA VAL A 152 9.82 1.71 -6.59
C VAL A 152 9.46 3.19 -6.49
N LEU A 153 8.87 3.76 -7.56
CA LEU A 153 8.48 5.18 -7.59
C LEU A 153 7.48 5.50 -6.49
N MET A 154 6.44 4.66 -6.34
CA MET A 154 5.33 4.86 -5.40
C MET A 154 5.74 4.72 -3.92
N ASN A 155 6.79 4.00 -3.62
CA ASN A 155 7.30 3.90 -2.25
C ASN A 155 8.41 4.92 -1.97
N ALA A 156 9.37 5.11 -2.90
CA ALA A 156 10.54 5.94 -2.65
C ALA A 156 10.26 7.44 -2.79
N ILE A 157 9.49 7.86 -3.81
CA ILE A 157 9.25 9.30 -4.05
C ILE A 157 8.52 9.97 -2.88
N PRO A 158 7.40 9.45 -2.33
CA PRO A 158 6.75 10.07 -1.18
C PRO A 158 7.62 10.10 0.07
N ALA A 159 8.47 9.09 0.28
CA ALA A 159 9.46 9.09 1.36
C ALA A 159 10.48 10.24 1.19
N LYS A 160 11.00 10.44 -0.02
CA LYS A 160 11.91 11.56 -0.33
C LYS A 160 11.22 12.92 -0.23
N VAL A 161 9.98 13.04 -0.69
CA VAL A 161 9.16 14.26 -0.55
C VAL A 161 8.89 14.58 0.92
N ALA A 162 8.67 13.57 1.76
CA ALA A 162 8.54 13.74 3.21
C ALA A 162 9.81 14.30 3.85
N GLY A 163 10.98 14.05 3.27
CA GLY A 163 12.29 14.45 3.78
C GLY A 163 13.04 13.32 4.50
N VAL A 164 12.69 12.05 4.22
CA VAL A 164 13.42 10.90 4.77
C VAL A 164 14.88 10.95 4.31
N ALA A 165 15.80 10.93 5.28
CA ALA A 165 17.22 11.08 5.01
C ALA A 165 17.80 9.87 4.26
N GLN A 166 17.34 8.66 4.58
CA GLN A 166 17.84 7.44 3.95
C GLN A 166 16.71 6.47 3.57
N VAL A 167 16.61 6.14 2.29
CA VAL A 167 15.68 5.13 1.74
C VAL A 167 16.48 3.91 1.32
N ILE A 168 16.19 2.76 1.93
CA ILE A 168 16.87 1.48 1.68
C ILE A 168 15.90 0.54 0.96
N MET A 169 16.22 0.15 -0.25
CA MET A 169 15.42 -0.78 -1.05
C MET A 169 15.94 -2.21 -0.90
N VAL A 170 15.02 -3.16 -0.74
CA VAL A 170 15.29 -4.59 -0.89
C VAL A 170 14.44 -5.13 -2.04
N VAL A 171 15.06 -5.91 -2.91
CA VAL A 171 14.41 -6.52 -4.08
C VAL A 171 15.02 -7.89 -4.36
N PRO A 172 14.25 -9.00 -4.31
CA PRO A 172 14.79 -10.31 -4.63
C PRO A 172 15.19 -10.40 -6.09
N THR A 173 16.34 -11.02 -6.34
CA THR A 173 16.86 -11.28 -7.68
C THR A 173 17.20 -12.77 -7.84
N PRO A 174 16.18 -13.66 -7.93
CA PRO A 174 16.41 -15.09 -8.09
C PRO A 174 17.34 -15.36 -9.25
N ASP A 175 18.31 -16.28 -9.03
CA ASP A 175 19.34 -16.64 -10.00
C ASP A 175 20.22 -15.45 -10.47
N GLY A 176 20.22 -14.34 -9.72
CA GLY A 176 20.96 -13.11 -10.06
C GLY A 176 20.31 -12.25 -11.15
N ALA A 177 19.08 -12.56 -11.56
CA ALA A 177 18.37 -11.81 -12.60
C ALA A 177 17.97 -10.40 -12.09
N ARG A 178 18.61 -9.37 -12.67
CA ARG A 178 18.34 -7.96 -12.36
C ARG A 178 17.47 -7.34 -13.45
N ASN A 179 16.45 -6.58 -13.05
CA ASN A 179 15.61 -5.87 -14.01
C ASN A 179 16.06 -4.41 -14.13
N SER A 180 16.47 -3.99 -15.35
CA SER A 180 16.98 -2.64 -15.59
C SER A 180 15.96 -1.54 -15.32
N LEU A 181 14.65 -1.77 -15.58
CA LEU A 181 13.59 -0.77 -15.27
C LEU A 181 13.44 -0.54 -13.76
N VAL A 182 13.53 -1.60 -12.94
CA VAL A 182 13.47 -1.49 -11.48
C VAL A 182 14.66 -0.72 -10.93
N LEU A 183 15.87 -1.02 -11.42
CA LEU A 183 17.09 -0.31 -11.01
C LEU A 183 17.09 1.15 -11.48
N ALA A 184 16.61 1.41 -12.70
CA ALA A 184 16.44 2.76 -13.24
C ALA A 184 15.43 3.57 -12.41
N ALA A 185 14.31 2.95 -12.01
CA ALA A 185 13.33 3.59 -11.13
C ALA A 185 13.93 3.93 -9.75
N ALA A 186 14.80 3.05 -9.21
CA ALA A 186 15.51 3.32 -7.95
C ALA A 186 16.48 4.51 -8.09
N HIS A 187 17.20 4.61 -9.21
CA HIS A 187 18.04 5.77 -9.54
C HIS A 187 17.20 7.06 -9.57
N LEU A 188 16.12 7.06 -10.35
CA LEU A 188 15.29 8.23 -10.59
C LEU A 188 14.53 8.69 -9.34
N ALA A 189 14.10 7.75 -8.49
CA ALA A 189 13.44 8.04 -7.22
C ALA A 189 14.42 8.49 -6.12
N GLY A 190 15.73 8.39 -6.33
CA GLY A 190 16.74 8.78 -5.36
C GLY A 190 16.87 7.80 -4.19
N VAL A 191 16.76 6.49 -4.44
CA VAL A 191 17.01 5.46 -3.43
C VAL A 191 18.47 5.47 -3.02
N ASP A 192 18.76 5.47 -1.71
CA ASP A 192 20.13 5.63 -1.20
C ASP A 192 20.91 4.32 -1.18
N ARG A 193 20.25 3.19 -0.91
CA ARG A 193 20.88 1.86 -0.92
C ARG A 193 19.94 0.82 -1.48
N VAL A 194 20.44 -0.12 -2.24
CA VAL A 194 19.67 -1.22 -2.85
C VAL A 194 20.35 -2.55 -2.55
N PHE A 195 19.61 -3.50 -1.95
CA PHE A 195 20.10 -4.85 -1.70
C PHE A 195 19.27 -5.88 -2.46
N THR A 196 19.95 -6.83 -3.11
CA THR A 196 19.34 -7.93 -3.86
C THR A 196 18.97 -9.09 -2.94
N ILE A 197 18.09 -8.82 -1.98
CA ILE A 197 17.54 -9.79 -1.03
C ILE A 197 16.03 -9.70 -0.99
N GLY A 198 15.34 -10.78 -0.63
CA GLY A 198 13.88 -10.85 -0.59
C GLY A 198 13.35 -11.61 0.61
N GLY A 199 12.06 -11.91 0.62
CA GLY A 199 11.40 -12.73 1.63
C GLY A 199 11.41 -12.16 3.06
N ALA A 200 11.11 -13.05 4.02
CA ALA A 200 11.05 -12.68 5.43
C ALA A 200 12.42 -12.26 6.00
N GLN A 201 13.52 -12.79 5.46
CA GLN A 201 14.89 -12.43 5.88
C GLN A 201 15.23 -10.98 5.52
N ALA A 202 14.74 -10.46 4.39
CA ALA A 202 14.92 -9.06 4.02
C ALA A 202 14.13 -8.13 4.98
N VAL A 203 12.89 -8.49 5.32
CA VAL A 203 12.09 -7.77 6.33
C VAL A 203 12.80 -7.79 7.69
N GLY A 204 13.33 -8.95 8.11
CA GLY A 204 14.10 -9.09 9.35
C GLY A 204 15.35 -8.21 9.34
N ALA A 205 16.10 -8.18 8.23
CA ALA A 205 17.30 -7.35 8.10
C ALA A 205 16.98 -5.85 8.22
N LEU A 206 15.89 -5.40 7.58
CA LEU A 206 15.43 -4.01 7.70
C LEU A 206 14.94 -3.67 9.11
N ALA A 207 14.25 -4.60 9.78
CA ALA A 207 13.67 -4.37 11.09
C ALA A 207 14.72 -4.35 12.22
N TYR A 208 15.61 -5.34 12.25
CA TYR A 208 16.57 -5.50 13.35
C TYR A 208 17.93 -4.87 13.07
N GLY A 209 18.22 -4.62 11.80
CA GLY A 209 19.55 -4.28 11.34
C GLY A 209 20.48 -5.50 11.34
N THR A 210 21.55 -5.40 10.57
CA THR A 210 22.67 -6.34 10.55
C THR A 210 23.98 -5.55 10.57
N LYS A 211 25.12 -6.22 10.46
CA LYS A 211 26.40 -5.52 10.32
C LYS A 211 26.47 -4.67 9.05
N THR A 212 25.82 -5.12 7.95
CA THR A 212 25.87 -4.46 6.63
C THR A 212 24.62 -3.62 6.34
N ILE A 213 23.43 -4.10 6.75
CA ILE A 213 22.14 -3.45 6.48
C ILE A 213 21.70 -2.72 7.74
N PRO A 214 21.59 -1.37 7.73
CA PRO A 214 21.09 -0.63 8.89
C PRO A 214 19.60 -0.90 9.12
N SER A 215 19.19 -0.90 10.40
CA SER A 215 17.76 -0.92 10.76
C SER A 215 17.05 0.35 10.29
N VAL A 216 15.76 0.23 10.02
CA VAL A 216 14.91 1.33 9.56
C VAL A 216 13.78 1.61 10.54
N ASP A 217 13.15 2.79 10.42
CA ASP A 217 12.03 3.20 11.27
C ASP A 217 10.69 2.69 10.76
N LYS A 218 10.57 2.50 9.44
CA LYS A 218 9.36 1.96 8.80
C LYS A 218 9.73 1.10 7.59
N ILE A 219 8.98 0.00 7.38
CA ILE A 219 9.06 -0.86 6.20
C ILE A 219 7.77 -0.71 5.41
N VAL A 220 7.88 -0.34 4.14
CA VAL A 220 6.73 -0.15 3.22
C VAL A 220 6.89 -1.01 1.96
N GLY A 221 5.80 -1.20 1.25
CA GLY A 221 5.74 -1.95 0.00
C GLY A 221 5.08 -3.33 0.13
N PRO A 222 4.47 -3.79 -0.98
CA PRO A 222 3.77 -5.08 -1.04
C PRO A 222 4.75 -6.26 -1.10
N GLY A 223 4.28 -7.44 -0.75
CA GLY A 223 5.03 -8.68 -0.84
C GLY A 223 4.12 -9.89 -0.75
N ASN A 224 4.68 -11.07 -0.93
CA ASN A 224 3.95 -12.33 -0.79
C ASN A 224 3.54 -12.62 0.66
N ALA A 225 2.82 -13.72 0.91
CA ALA A 225 2.34 -14.13 2.23
C ALA A 225 3.45 -14.18 3.31
N TYR A 226 4.67 -14.59 2.95
CA TYR A 226 5.82 -14.61 3.88
C TYR A 226 6.26 -13.20 4.27
N VAL A 227 6.28 -12.27 3.31
CA VAL A 227 6.61 -10.86 3.56
C VAL A 227 5.52 -10.21 4.42
N ALA A 228 4.26 -10.44 4.11
CA ALA A 228 3.12 -9.94 4.89
C ALA A 228 3.15 -10.46 6.34
N ALA A 229 3.39 -11.76 6.53
CA ALA A 229 3.56 -12.36 7.86
C ALA A 229 4.79 -11.78 8.60
N ALA A 230 5.91 -11.56 7.90
CA ALA A 230 7.09 -10.96 8.48
C ALA A 230 6.83 -9.52 8.93
N LYS A 231 6.21 -8.68 8.08
CA LYS A 231 5.82 -7.30 8.43
C LYS A 231 4.91 -7.27 9.67
N ARG A 232 3.92 -8.16 9.75
CA ARG A 232 3.02 -8.29 10.92
C ARG A 232 3.80 -8.58 12.19
N ARG A 233 4.79 -9.48 12.13
CA ARG A 233 5.59 -9.90 13.31
C ARG A 233 6.60 -8.87 13.78
N VAL A 234 7.14 -8.05 12.88
CA VAL A 234 8.11 -7.01 13.27
C VAL A 234 7.43 -5.69 13.66
N PHE A 235 6.12 -5.55 13.46
CA PHE A 235 5.37 -4.38 13.88
C PHE A 235 5.50 -4.17 15.39
N GLY A 236 5.86 -2.95 15.80
CA GLY A 236 6.20 -2.59 17.18
C GLY A 236 7.71 -2.50 17.43
N VAL A 237 8.54 -3.25 16.67
CA VAL A 237 9.98 -3.02 16.59
C VAL A 237 10.27 -1.97 15.51
N VAL A 238 9.56 -2.05 14.41
CA VAL A 238 9.61 -1.13 13.28
C VAL A 238 8.17 -0.80 12.84
N GLY A 239 7.93 0.39 12.32
CA GLY A 239 6.65 0.72 11.69
C GLY A 239 6.45 -0.05 10.38
N ILE A 240 5.19 -0.24 9.99
CA ILE A 240 4.84 -0.77 8.66
C ILE A 240 3.80 0.14 8.01
N ASP A 241 3.63 0.05 6.70
CA ASP A 241 2.51 0.67 5.97
C ASP A 241 1.19 -0.05 6.26
N MET A 242 1.02 -1.24 5.69
CA MET A 242 -0.17 -2.07 5.82
C MET A 242 0.17 -3.55 5.61
N ILE A 243 -0.81 -4.42 5.89
CA ILE A 243 -0.77 -5.83 5.50
C ILE A 243 -1.61 -5.95 4.25
N ALA A 244 -0.95 -6.12 3.10
CA ALA A 244 -1.62 -6.30 1.82
C ALA A 244 -2.14 -7.73 1.65
N GLY A 245 -3.38 -7.85 1.18
CA GLY A 245 -3.96 -9.06 0.62
C GLY A 245 -3.80 -9.11 -0.90
N PRO A 246 -4.45 -10.07 -1.58
CA PRO A 246 -4.58 -10.06 -3.03
C PRO A 246 -5.26 -8.78 -3.51
N SER A 247 -4.89 -8.32 -4.69
CA SER A 247 -5.39 -7.07 -5.26
C SER A 247 -6.88 -7.18 -5.65
N GLU A 248 -7.58 -6.04 -5.62
CA GLU A 248 -9.04 -5.96 -5.78
C GLU A 248 -9.43 -4.81 -6.70
N ILE A 249 -10.31 -5.08 -7.66
CA ILE A 249 -11.02 -4.04 -8.42
C ILE A 249 -12.53 -4.15 -8.26
N LEU A 250 -13.18 -3.02 -8.09
CA LEU A 250 -14.62 -2.86 -8.10
C LEU A 250 -15.01 -1.83 -9.15
N VAL A 251 -15.76 -2.24 -10.14
CA VAL A 251 -16.29 -1.33 -11.17
C VAL A 251 -17.76 -1.04 -10.90
N LEU A 252 -18.10 0.22 -10.71
CA LEU A 252 -19.48 0.73 -10.71
C LEU A 252 -19.79 1.25 -12.10
N CYS A 253 -20.77 0.66 -12.80
CA CYS A 253 -21.14 1.06 -14.14
C CYS A 253 -22.65 1.32 -14.24
N ASP A 254 -23.05 2.44 -14.85
CA ASP A 254 -24.45 2.76 -15.10
C ASP A 254 -25.08 2.02 -16.31
N GLY A 255 -24.28 1.23 -17.03
CA GLY A 255 -24.68 0.48 -18.22
C GLY A 255 -24.40 1.20 -19.55
N ALA A 256 -23.82 2.40 -19.51
CA ALA A 256 -23.56 3.22 -20.71
C ALA A 256 -22.10 3.17 -21.20
N SER A 257 -21.23 2.38 -20.55
CA SER A 257 -19.83 2.22 -20.95
C SER A 257 -19.64 1.19 -22.07
N ASN A 258 -18.41 1.03 -22.55
CA ASN A 258 -18.05 -0.02 -23.50
C ASN A 258 -17.80 -1.35 -22.74
N PRO A 259 -18.54 -2.44 -23.05
CA PRO A 259 -18.36 -3.72 -22.36
C PRO A 259 -16.95 -4.31 -22.51
N ASP A 260 -16.24 -4.06 -23.62
CA ASP A 260 -14.88 -4.54 -23.83
C ASP A 260 -13.89 -3.80 -22.90
N TRP A 261 -14.12 -2.52 -22.62
CA TRP A 261 -13.30 -1.76 -21.67
C TRP A 261 -13.47 -2.30 -20.26
N ILE A 262 -14.73 -2.47 -19.81
CA ILE A 262 -15.01 -3.05 -18.47
C ILE A 262 -14.41 -4.45 -18.33
N ALA A 263 -14.53 -5.30 -19.36
CA ALA A 263 -13.92 -6.63 -19.33
C ALA A 263 -12.38 -6.54 -19.20
N MET A 264 -11.74 -5.57 -19.87
CA MET A 264 -10.30 -5.37 -19.78
C MET A 264 -9.87 -4.81 -18.44
N ASP A 265 -10.64 -3.92 -17.82
CA ASP A 265 -10.39 -3.40 -16.46
C ASP A 265 -10.51 -4.54 -15.41
N LEU A 266 -11.47 -5.44 -15.57
CA LEU A 266 -11.53 -6.64 -14.72
C LEU A 266 -10.31 -7.57 -14.93
N PHE A 267 -9.77 -7.64 -16.16
CA PHE A 267 -8.58 -8.45 -16.47
C PHE A 267 -7.30 -7.82 -15.94
N SER A 268 -7.16 -6.49 -15.96
CA SER A 268 -5.97 -5.79 -15.44
C SER A 268 -5.71 -6.16 -13.99
N GLN A 269 -6.77 -6.38 -13.21
CA GLN A 269 -6.66 -6.86 -11.86
C GLN A 269 -6.47 -8.38 -11.78
N ALA A 270 -7.26 -9.15 -12.54
CA ALA A 270 -7.25 -10.61 -12.51
C ALA A 270 -5.91 -11.21 -12.95
N GLU A 271 -5.13 -10.51 -13.78
CA GLU A 271 -3.82 -10.98 -14.24
C GLU A 271 -2.73 -10.95 -13.16
N HIS A 272 -2.94 -10.23 -12.05
CA HIS A 272 -1.95 -10.12 -10.97
C HIS A 272 -1.73 -11.46 -10.26
N ASP A 273 -2.83 -12.15 -9.87
CA ASP A 273 -2.77 -13.41 -9.12
C ASP A 273 -4.09 -14.18 -9.25
N GLU A 274 -4.05 -15.51 -9.08
CA GLU A 274 -5.26 -16.37 -9.08
C GLU A 274 -6.25 -16.04 -7.95
N GLN A 275 -5.82 -15.31 -6.91
CA GLN A 275 -6.63 -14.86 -5.78
C GLN A 275 -7.10 -13.40 -5.92
N ALA A 276 -6.69 -12.68 -6.97
CA ALA A 276 -7.17 -11.33 -7.25
C ALA A 276 -8.69 -11.31 -7.38
N GLN A 277 -9.34 -10.21 -6.96
CA GLN A 277 -10.79 -10.10 -6.96
C GLN A 277 -11.26 -9.02 -7.93
N SER A 278 -12.14 -9.38 -8.86
CA SER A 278 -12.72 -8.47 -9.85
C SER A 278 -14.24 -8.46 -9.73
N ILE A 279 -14.82 -7.29 -9.43
CA ILE A 279 -16.27 -7.16 -9.18
C ILE A 279 -16.86 -6.08 -10.09
N LEU A 280 -18.00 -6.36 -10.71
CA LEU A 280 -18.83 -5.39 -11.41
C LEU A 280 -20.15 -5.20 -10.68
N LEU A 281 -20.54 -3.95 -10.41
CA LEU A 281 -21.89 -3.55 -10.00
C LEU A 281 -22.56 -2.78 -11.14
N CYS A 282 -23.70 -3.24 -11.61
CA CYS A 282 -24.45 -2.56 -12.68
C CYS A 282 -25.96 -2.78 -12.53
N PRO A 283 -26.81 -1.76 -12.72
CA PRO A 283 -28.26 -1.94 -12.72
C PRO A 283 -28.79 -2.60 -14.00
N ASP A 284 -28.06 -2.51 -15.11
CA ASP A 284 -28.49 -3.03 -16.42
C ASP A 284 -28.05 -4.48 -16.63
N ALA A 285 -29.00 -5.41 -16.57
CA ALA A 285 -28.77 -6.82 -16.81
C ALA A 285 -28.24 -7.12 -18.24
N ALA A 286 -28.70 -6.38 -19.25
CA ALA A 286 -28.25 -6.57 -20.62
C ALA A 286 -26.78 -6.16 -20.78
N PHE A 287 -26.37 -5.09 -20.14
CA PHE A 287 -24.98 -4.66 -20.10
C PHE A 287 -24.08 -5.70 -19.39
N ILE A 288 -24.54 -6.27 -18.29
CA ILE A 288 -23.80 -7.34 -17.59
C ILE A 288 -23.62 -8.57 -18.52
N GLU A 289 -24.63 -8.94 -19.32
CA GLU A 289 -24.47 -10.01 -20.31
C GLU A 289 -23.47 -9.64 -21.41
N ALA A 290 -23.45 -8.37 -21.86
CA ALA A 290 -22.48 -7.89 -22.83
C ALA A 290 -21.05 -7.96 -22.27
N VAL A 291 -20.83 -7.58 -20.99
CA VAL A 291 -19.53 -7.72 -20.33
C VAL A 291 -19.10 -9.20 -20.25
N GLN A 292 -20.02 -10.11 -19.89
CA GLN A 292 -19.71 -11.55 -19.91
C GLN A 292 -19.31 -12.04 -21.31
N ALA A 293 -19.97 -11.56 -22.35
CA ALA A 293 -19.62 -11.90 -23.73
C ALA A 293 -18.23 -11.35 -24.11
N SER A 294 -17.92 -10.12 -23.68
CA SER A 294 -16.61 -9.49 -23.87
C SER A 294 -15.50 -10.24 -23.15
N ILE A 295 -15.74 -10.70 -21.92
CA ILE A 295 -14.80 -11.57 -21.18
C ILE A 295 -14.46 -12.82 -22.01
N ASN A 296 -15.46 -13.53 -22.52
CA ASN A 296 -15.24 -14.74 -23.31
C ASN A 296 -14.55 -14.47 -24.66
N LYS A 297 -14.79 -13.29 -25.24
CA LYS A 297 -14.18 -12.85 -26.49
C LYS A 297 -12.71 -12.54 -26.30
N LEU A 298 -12.36 -11.76 -25.26
CA LEU A 298 -11.02 -11.17 -25.08
C LEU A 298 -10.05 -12.09 -24.33
N LEU A 299 -10.54 -12.95 -23.41
CA LEU A 299 -9.69 -13.81 -22.57
C LEU A 299 -8.70 -14.69 -23.38
N PRO A 300 -9.07 -15.30 -24.53
CA PRO A 300 -8.13 -16.10 -25.31
C PRO A 300 -6.95 -15.32 -25.89
N GLU A 301 -7.06 -14.00 -25.98
CA GLU A 301 -6.02 -13.12 -26.53
C GLU A 301 -4.97 -12.70 -25.47
N MET A 302 -5.24 -12.98 -24.18
CA MET A 302 -4.39 -12.54 -23.08
C MET A 302 -3.17 -13.44 -22.89
N PRO A 303 -1.96 -12.90 -22.78
CA PRO A 303 -0.74 -13.67 -22.51
C PRO A 303 -0.83 -14.48 -21.21
N ARG A 304 -1.53 -13.93 -20.19
CA ARG A 304 -1.73 -14.56 -18.87
C ARG A 304 -3.13 -15.17 -18.71
N ALA A 305 -3.76 -15.60 -19.80
CA ALA A 305 -5.13 -16.11 -19.81
C ALA A 305 -5.43 -17.14 -18.71
N LYS A 306 -4.50 -18.03 -18.37
CA LYS A 306 -4.69 -19.04 -17.32
C LYS A 306 -4.83 -18.44 -15.91
N VAL A 307 -4.05 -17.42 -15.60
CA VAL A 307 -4.13 -16.70 -14.31
C VAL A 307 -5.45 -15.94 -14.22
N ILE A 308 -5.78 -15.19 -15.29
CA ILE A 308 -7.04 -14.45 -15.42
C ILE A 308 -8.23 -15.40 -15.28
N GLU A 309 -8.22 -16.52 -15.99
CA GLU A 309 -9.28 -17.53 -15.94
C GLU A 309 -9.49 -18.05 -14.51
N ALA A 310 -8.40 -18.39 -13.80
CA ALA A 310 -8.46 -18.91 -12.43
C ALA A 310 -9.01 -17.84 -11.47
N SER A 311 -8.54 -16.58 -11.56
CA SER A 311 -9.03 -15.48 -10.77
C SER A 311 -10.52 -15.22 -11.00
N LEU A 312 -10.94 -15.11 -12.28
CA LEU A 312 -12.34 -14.86 -12.63
C LEU A 312 -13.26 -16.01 -12.21
N ALA A 313 -12.83 -17.26 -12.33
CA ALA A 313 -13.63 -18.42 -11.93
C ALA A 313 -13.86 -18.47 -10.42
N ASN A 314 -12.85 -18.12 -9.64
CA ASN A 314 -12.85 -18.30 -8.19
C ASN A 314 -13.32 -17.05 -7.43
N ARG A 315 -12.99 -15.86 -7.92
CA ARG A 315 -13.08 -14.62 -7.14
C ARG A 315 -13.92 -13.53 -7.78
N ALA A 316 -14.21 -13.60 -9.09
CA ALA A 316 -14.97 -12.53 -9.73
C ALA A 316 -16.48 -12.63 -9.47
N LEU A 317 -17.12 -11.45 -9.47
CA LEU A 317 -18.56 -11.32 -9.30
C LEU A 317 -19.13 -10.32 -10.31
N LEU A 318 -20.20 -10.69 -11.01
CA LEU A 318 -21.00 -9.76 -11.79
C LEU A 318 -22.35 -9.60 -11.08
N ILE A 319 -22.58 -8.41 -10.52
CA ILE A 319 -23.68 -8.18 -9.58
C ILE A 319 -24.69 -7.23 -10.22
N GLN A 320 -25.92 -7.69 -10.39
CA GLN A 320 -27.02 -6.81 -10.75
C GLN A 320 -27.53 -6.12 -9.49
N VAL A 321 -27.59 -4.79 -9.53
CA VAL A 321 -28.14 -3.94 -8.48
C VAL A 321 -29.41 -3.27 -8.93
N LYS A 322 -30.18 -2.68 -8.02
CA LYS A 322 -31.43 -1.98 -8.34
C LYS A 322 -31.16 -0.69 -9.11
N ASP A 323 -30.21 0.12 -8.64
CA ASP A 323 -29.82 1.42 -9.17
C ASP A 323 -28.40 1.79 -8.71
N MET A 324 -27.91 2.95 -9.14
CA MET A 324 -26.57 3.43 -8.78
C MET A 324 -26.45 3.87 -7.32
N ASP A 325 -27.55 4.20 -6.64
CA ASP A 325 -27.55 4.49 -5.21
C ASP A 325 -27.23 3.22 -4.41
N GLU A 326 -27.92 2.13 -4.70
CA GLU A 326 -27.63 0.83 -4.10
C GLU A 326 -26.22 0.34 -4.48
N ALA A 327 -25.75 0.62 -5.70
CA ALA A 327 -24.36 0.31 -6.10
C ALA A 327 -23.35 0.99 -5.17
N CYS A 328 -23.54 2.27 -4.85
CA CYS A 328 -22.68 2.99 -3.91
C CYS A 328 -22.74 2.42 -2.47
N GLU A 329 -23.94 2.01 -1.98
CA GLU A 329 -24.07 1.37 -0.68
C GLU A 329 -23.30 0.03 -0.62
N ILE A 330 -23.44 -0.78 -1.67
CA ILE A 330 -22.72 -2.07 -1.77
C ILE A 330 -21.21 -1.82 -1.92
N ALA A 331 -20.78 -0.82 -2.71
CA ALA A 331 -19.38 -0.45 -2.86
C ALA A 331 -18.74 -0.07 -1.51
N ASN A 332 -19.45 0.72 -0.70
CA ASN A 332 -19.00 1.06 0.65
C ASN A 332 -18.91 -0.17 1.57
N ALA A 333 -19.77 -1.17 1.39
CA ALA A 333 -19.71 -2.43 2.13
C ALA A 333 -18.54 -3.32 1.67
N ILE A 334 -18.22 -3.30 0.36
CA ILE A 334 -17.06 -3.99 -0.20
C ILE A 334 -15.76 -3.33 0.24
N ALA A 335 -15.69 -2.00 0.17
CA ALA A 335 -14.52 -1.20 0.53
C ALA A 335 -13.25 -1.67 -0.22
N ALA A 336 -13.36 -1.75 -1.54
CA ALA A 336 -12.33 -2.29 -2.43
C ALA A 336 -11.06 -1.43 -2.47
N GLU A 337 -9.97 -2.04 -2.88
CA GLU A 337 -8.69 -1.39 -3.17
C GLU A 337 -8.83 -0.35 -4.29
N HIS A 338 -9.22 -0.78 -5.47
CA HIS A 338 -9.49 0.08 -6.62
C HIS A 338 -11.00 0.16 -6.86
N LEU A 339 -11.53 1.38 -6.96
CA LEU A 339 -12.93 1.63 -7.28
C LEU A 339 -13.02 2.48 -8.55
N GLU A 340 -13.52 1.89 -9.63
CA GLU A 340 -13.83 2.61 -10.86
C GLU A 340 -15.32 3.00 -10.90
N ILE A 341 -15.60 4.24 -11.30
CA ILE A 341 -16.97 4.77 -11.50
C ILE A 341 -17.15 5.10 -12.97
N CYS A 342 -17.61 4.12 -13.75
CA CYS A 342 -17.87 4.23 -15.17
C CYS A 342 -19.32 4.67 -15.42
N ALA A 343 -19.59 5.97 -15.22
CA ALA A 343 -20.93 6.55 -15.32
C ALA A 343 -20.88 7.94 -15.96
N ALA A 344 -22.03 8.42 -16.43
CA ALA A 344 -22.17 9.73 -17.09
C ALA A 344 -21.77 10.89 -16.15
N ASP A 345 -22.11 10.81 -14.87
CA ASP A 345 -21.70 11.79 -13.84
C ASP A 345 -20.95 11.10 -12.69
N PRO A 346 -19.65 10.79 -12.90
CA PRO A 346 -18.89 10.02 -11.92
C PRO A 346 -18.66 10.78 -10.61
N ARG A 347 -18.60 12.14 -10.64
CA ARG A 347 -18.40 12.94 -9.43
C ARG A 347 -19.59 12.84 -8.47
N LYS A 348 -20.81 12.88 -8.97
CA LYS A 348 -22.03 12.68 -8.18
C LYS A 348 -22.00 11.37 -7.39
N TRP A 349 -21.50 10.31 -8.01
CA TRP A 349 -21.42 8.99 -7.36
C TRP A 349 -20.24 8.89 -6.41
N ALA A 350 -19.11 9.50 -6.76
CA ALA A 350 -17.92 9.56 -5.90
C ALA A 350 -18.22 10.24 -4.54
N GLU A 351 -19.09 11.25 -4.50
CA GLU A 351 -19.53 11.91 -3.25
C GLU A 351 -20.24 10.96 -2.27
N LYS A 352 -20.80 9.84 -2.76
CA LYS A 352 -21.47 8.82 -1.95
C LYS A 352 -20.52 7.71 -1.49
N ILE A 353 -19.30 7.68 -2.00
CA ILE A 353 -18.29 6.70 -1.63
C ILE A 353 -17.53 7.17 -0.40
N ARG A 354 -17.47 6.31 0.60
CA ARG A 354 -16.74 6.55 1.85
C ARG A 354 -15.54 5.63 2.03
N HIS A 355 -15.54 4.48 1.37
CA HIS A 355 -14.58 3.42 1.60
C HIS A 355 -14.09 2.87 0.26
N ALA A 356 -12.93 3.35 -0.17
CA ALA A 356 -12.16 2.82 -1.29
C ALA A 356 -10.70 3.17 -1.08
N GLY A 357 -9.77 2.34 -1.56
CA GLY A 357 -8.35 2.67 -1.56
C GLY A 357 -8.07 3.82 -2.53
N ALA A 358 -8.53 3.71 -3.79
CA ALA A 358 -8.49 4.78 -4.77
C ALA A 358 -9.82 4.83 -5.56
N ILE A 359 -10.20 6.03 -6.02
CA ILE A 359 -11.43 6.25 -6.79
C ILE A 359 -11.06 6.77 -8.17
N PHE A 360 -11.37 6.00 -9.19
CA PHE A 360 -11.16 6.28 -10.61
C PHE A 360 -12.48 6.78 -11.22
N MET A 361 -12.49 7.98 -11.78
CA MET A 361 -13.74 8.63 -12.17
C MET A 361 -13.84 8.81 -13.68
N GLY A 362 -14.87 8.20 -14.29
CA GLY A 362 -15.21 8.34 -15.70
C GLY A 362 -14.59 7.25 -16.59
N ASN A 363 -15.22 7.04 -17.75
CA ASN A 363 -14.91 5.94 -18.67
C ASN A 363 -13.49 5.92 -19.24
N TYR A 364 -12.75 7.04 -19.15
CA TYR A 364 -11.35 7.15 -19.64
C TYR A 364 -10.32 6.94 -18.54
N THR A 365 -10.73 6.62 -17.33
CA THR A 365 -9.85 6.52 -16.17
C THR A 365 -9.75 5.07 -15.73
N SER A 366 -8.99 4.27 -16.48
CA SER A 366 -8.71 2.88 -16.11
C SER A 366 -7.73 2.80 -14.93
N GLU A 367 -7.81 1.71 -14.15
CA GLU A 367 -6.89 1.37 -13.06
C GLU A 367 -5.42 1.51 -13.47
N ALA A 368 -5.07 1.01 -14.66
CA ALA A 368 -3.71 1.05 -15.18
C ALA A 368 -3.10 2.47 -15.22
N LEU A 369 -3.90 3.51 -15.45
CA LEU A 369 -3.39 4.89 -15.42
C LEU A 369 -2.95 5.29 -14.00
N GLY A 370 -3.71 4.90 -12.97
CA GLY A 370 -3.35 5.13 -11.58
C GLY A 370 -2.12 4.34 -11.17
N ASP A 371 -2.07 3.09 -11.54
CA ASP A 371 -1.00 2.19 -11.16
C ASP A 371 0.36 2.59 -11.73
N TYR A 372 0.38 3.18 -12.91
CA TYR A 372 1.65 3.47 -13.58
C TYR A 372 2.04 4.94 -13.60
N CYS A 373 1.10 5.88 -13.81
CA CYS A 373 1.50 7.23 -14.18
C CYS A 373 0.57 8.39 -13.79
N ALA A 374 -0.60 8.17 -13.24
CA ALA A 374 -1.51 9.29 -12.93
C ALA A 374 -0.99 10.20 -11.81
N GLY A 375 -0.22 9.68 -10.87
CA GLY A 375 0.41 10.43 -9.79
C GLY A 375 0.04 10.00 -8.37
N PRO A 376 -1.24 9.73 -8.03
CA PRO A 376 -1.62 9.13 -6.75
C PRO A 376 -0.92 7.79 -6.52
N ASN A 377 -0.78 7.41 -5.25
CA ASN A 377 -0.08 6.19 -4.87
C ASN A 377 -0.94 4.94 -5.12
N HIS A 378 -0.33 3.90 -5.67
CA HIS A 378 -0.97 2.60 -5.89
C HIS A 378 -0.71 1.57 -4.77
N VAL A 379 0.00 1.94 -3.71
CA VAL A 379 0.10 1.11 -2.50
C VAL A 379 -1.15 1.38 -1.67
N LEU A 380 -2.15 0.55 -1.86
CA LEU A 380 -3.52 0.77 -1.42
C LEU A 380 -3.94 -0.26 -0.37
N PRO A 381 -4.91 0.09 0.50
CA PRO A 381 -5.49 -0.85 1.45
C PRO A 381 -6.36 -1.88 0.74
N THR A 382 -6.06 -3.16 0.94
CA THR A 382 -6.78 -4.33 0.42
C THR A 382 -7.65 -4.99 1.49
N ALA A 383 -8.39 -6.04 1.15
CA ALA A 383 -9.13 -6.88 2.09
C ALA A 383 -10.05 -6.05 2.99
N ARG A 384 -10.77 -5.09 2.41
CA ARG A 384 -11.72 -4.21 3.09
C ARG A 384 -11.09 -3.27 4.12
N THR A 385 -9.78 -3.13 4.16
CA THR A 385 -9.11 -2.23 5.13
C THR A 385 -9.25 -0.76 4.75
N ALA A 386 -9.68 -0.42 3.53
CA ALA A 386 -10.04 0.94 3.12
C ALA A 386 -11.11 1.61 4.01
N ARG A 387 -11.77 0.85 4.89
CA ARG A 387 -12.68 1.39 5.92
C ARG A 387 -11.95 2.15 7.04
N PHE A 388 -10.66 1.92 7.24
CA PHE A 388 -9.86 2.51 8.31
C PHE A 388 -8.39 2.78 7.94
N SER A 389 -7.98 2.43 6.74
CA SER A 389 -6.63 2.68 6.20
C SER A 389 -6.71 3.54 4.96
N SER A 390 -5.65 4.26 4.67
CA SER A 390 -5.48 5.13 3.51
C SER A 390 -4.41 4.61 2.55
N PRO A 391 -4.37 5.08 1.30
CA PRO A 391 -3.20 4.90 0.43
C PRO A 391 -1.92 5.36 1.10
N LEU A 392 -0.79 4.76 0.73
CA LEU A 392 0.52 5.23 1.14
C LEU A 392 0.72 6.68 0.67
N GLY A 393 1.15 7.55 1.57
CA GLY A 393 1.34 8.96 1.27
C GLY A 393 2.47 9.58 2.06
N VAL A 394 2.70 10.88 1.86
CA VAL A 394 3.75 11.62 2.58
C VAL A 394 3.58 11.54 4.09
N TYR A 395 2.33 11.51 4.56
CA TYR A 395 1.98 11.40 5.98
C TYR A 395 2.43 10.09 6.64
N ASP A 396 2.73 9.04 5.87
CA ASP A 396 3.25 7.77 6.37
C ASP A 396 4.73 7.82 6.72
N PHE A 397 5.45 8.81 6.20
CA PHE A 397 6.89 8.99 6.35
C PHE A 397 7.27 10.12 7.30
N ILE A 398 6.30 10.65 8.02
CA ILE A 398 6.47 11.67 9.05
C ILE A 398 5.91 11.18 10.39
N LYS A 399 6.40 11.81 11.46
CA LYS A 399 5.84 11.68 12.81
C LYS A 399 5.51 13.04 13.37
N ARG A 400 4.56 13.07 14.30
CA ARG A 400 4.06 14.26 14.96
C ARG A 400 4.32 14.16 16.45
N SER A 401 4.90 15.24 17.04
CA SER A 401 5.11 15.35 18.48
C SER A 401 4.39 16.57 18.99
N SER A 402 3.63 16.43 20.07
CA SER A 402 3.00 17.57 20.73
C SER A 402 4.07 18.47 21.35
N MET A 403 3.92 19.78 21.20
CA MET A 403 4.72 20.80 21.87
C MET A 403 3.83 21.51 22.88
N ILE A 404 4.29 21.57 24.13
CA ILE A 404 3.57 22.19 25.25
C ILE A 404 4.55 23.09 25.99
N GLU A 405 4.32 24.38 25.98
CA GLU A 405 5.08 25.38 26.73
C GLU A 405 4.09 26.18 27.58
N VAL A 406 3.97 25.84 28.85
CA VAL A 406 3.06 26.49 29.78
C VAL A 406 3.74 27.73 30.36
N SER A 407 3.12 28.89 30.24
CA SER A 407 3.57 30.13 30.86
C SER A 407 3.47 30.09 32.38
N GLU A 408 4.11 31.04 33.07
CA GLU A 408 3.95 31.16 34.52
C GLU A 408 2.50 31.43 34.91
N ALA A 409 1.78 32.26 34.15
CA ALA A 409 0.37 32.55 34.38
C ALA A 409 -0.51 31.33 34.13
N GLY A 410 -0.29 30.62 33.02
CA GLY A 410 -0.99 29.37 32.68
C GLY A 410 -0.78 28.28 33.75
N ALA A 411 0.43 28.19 34.30
CA ALA A 411 0.74 27.22 35.34
C ALA A 411 -0.12 27.41 36.61
N GLN A 412 -0.53 28.63 36.93
CA GLN A 412 -1.40 28.85 38.10
C GLN A 412 -2.80 28.25 37.90
N THR A 413 -3.37 28.41 36.72
CA THR A 413 -4.69 27.85 36.39
C THR A 413 -4.60 26.35 36.14
N LEU A 414 -3.74 25.92 35.21
CA LEU A 414 -3.62 24.53 34.81
C LEU A 414 -3.05 23.63 35.91
N GLY A 415 -2.14 24.16 36.74
CA GLY A 415 -1.56 23.43 37.87
C GLY A 415 -2.60 23.08 38.93
N SER A 416 -3.53 23.99 39.23
CA SER A 416 -4.64 23.71 40.15
C SER A 416 -5.56 22.62 39.58
N VAL A 417 -5.92 22.69 38.31
CA VAL A 417 -6.73 21.67 37.62
C VAL A 417 -6.04 20.31 37.62
N ALA A 418 -4.74 20.28 37.25
CA ALA A 418 -3.95 19.05 37.21
C ALA A 418 -3.84 18.40 38.60
N SER A 419 -3.65 19.23 39.68
CA SER A 419 -3.60 18.74 41.05
C SER A 419 -4.90 18.03 41.46
N ILE A 420 -6.05 18.66 41.22
CA ILE A 420 -7.36 18.10 41.56
C ILE A 420 -7.59 16.75 40.84
N LEU A 421 -7.33 16.71 39.53
CA LEU A 421 -7.51 15.50 38.75
C LEU A 421 -6.57 14.37 39.17
N ALA A 422 -5.29 14.69 39.38
CA ALA A 422 -4.30 13.71 39.78
C ALA A 422 -4.56 13.13 41.18
N HIS A 423 -5.05 13.94 42.14
CA HIS A 423 -5.52 13.45 43.44
C HIS A 423 -6.74 12.53 43.27
N GLY A 424 -7.68 12.88 42.39
CA GLY A 424 -8.84 12.04 42.07
C GLY A 424 -8.47 10.66 41.52
N GLU A 425 -7.36 10.59 40.75
CA GLU A 425 -6.80 9.35 40.21
C GLU A 425 -5.89 8.61 41.20
N GLY A 426 -5.61 9.20 42.38
CA GLY A 426 -4.66 8.64 43.36
C GLY A 426 -3.19 8.80 42.96
N LEU A 427 -2.87 9.67 41.99
CA LEU A 427 -1.51 9.89 41.49
C LEU A 427 -0.84 11.08 42.20
N GLN A 428 -0.41 10.86 43.45
CA GLN A 428 0.15 11.88 44.32
C GLN A 428 1.37 12.61 43.74
N ALA A 429 2.27 11.90 43.04
CA ALA A 429 3.44 12.52 42.44
C ALA A 429 3.10 13.49 41.30
N HIS A 430 2.08 13.16 40.51
CA HIS A 430 1.55 14.06 39.46
C HIS A 430 0.94 15.32 40.08
N ALA A 431 0.11 15.17 41.11
CA ALA A 431 -0.49 16.28 41.83
C ALA A 431 0.62 17.22 42.39
N ARG A 432 1.60 16.66 43.13
CA ARG A 432 2.70 17.44 43.70
C ARG A 432 3.56 18.12 42.63
N ALA A 433 3.81 17.46 41.50
CA ALA A 433 4.56 18.08 40.41
C ALA A 433 3.89 19.36 39.86
N ALA A 434 2.54 19.41 39.80
CA ALA A 434 1.81 20.60 39.43
C ALA A 434 1.82 21.65 40.56
N GLU A 435 1.50 21.24 41.79
CA GLU A 435 1.43 22.10 43.00
C GLU A 435 2.74 22.85 43.29
N MET A 436 3.89 22.23 43.06
CA MET A 436 5.20 22.85 43.28
C MET A 436 5.47 24.06 42.37
N ARG A 437 4.68 24.25 41.32
CA ARG A 437 4.77 25.39 40.39
C ARG A 437 3.70 26.45 40.64
N LEU A 438 2.81 26.22 41.61
CA LEU A 438 1.83 27.23 42.04
C LEU A 438 2.52 28.23 42.96
N LYS A 439 2.17 29.51 42.81
CA LYS A 439 2.54 30.56 43.79
C LYS A 439 1.90 30.24 45.13
N LYS A 440 2.69 30.33 46.19
CA LYS A 440 2.22 30.23 47.57
C LYS A 440 1.42 31.46 47.96
#